data_9eb223247a6aa7d5442042e286eb1f57
#
_entry.id   9eb223247a6aa7d5442042e286eb1f57
#
_cell.length_a   1.000
_cell.length_b   1.000
_cell.length_c   1.000
_cell.angle_alpha   90.00
_cell.angle_beta   90.00
_cell.angle_gamma   90.00
#
_symmetry.space_group_name_H-M   'P 1'
#
loop_
_entity.id
_entity.type
_entity.pdbx_description
1 polymer ?
#
loop_
_entity_poly.entity_id
_entity_poly.type
_entity_poly.pdbx_seq_one_letter_code
_entity_poly.pdbx_strand_id
1 'polypeptide(L)'
;MRNIKLSLVAFAAALSILSPAAHARAEGEAAPLDAKTTALYKRLVALNASIKSYKADVHLDVALKTFPYISPSLDGNVYYKKPDKETVVFDTVPALASQFKKVYPKVDPPGRWLALYDVGVLGSEDGATVFRLVPKKNGRVEHLDVRVDEATATIKAYAWSYKDGGTVAFDQSYTSVGGAFLVEKQIGHVDFPSYKADVTSNFKNYKLNVAINDKVFADK
;
A
#
# COMPACT_ATOMS: atom_id res chain seq x y z
N MET A 1 -42.80 51.51 19.09
CA MET A 1 -42.62 50.06 19.38
C MET A 1 -42.58 49.32 18.06
N ARG A 2 -41.39 48.89 17.63
CA ARG A 2 -41.18 48.27 16.31
C ARG A 2 -40.68 46.84 16.55
N ASN A 3 -41.53 45.86 16.26
CA ASN A 3 -41.20 44.44 16.38
C ASN A 3 -40.28 44.02 15.24
N ILE A 4 -39.02 43.66 15.56
CA ILE A 4 -38.08 43.04 14.64
C ILE A 4 -38.21 41.53 14.79
N LYS A 5 -38.72 40.86 13.76
CA LYS A 5 -38.73 39.41 13.66
C LYS A 5 -37.33 38.94 13.16
N LEU A 6 -36.59 38.27 14.00
CA LEU A 6 -35.34 37.59 13.62
C LEU A 6 -35.71 36.21 13.03
N SER A 7 -35.52 36.03 11.74
CA SER A 7 -35.59 34.72 11.11
C SER A 7 -34.27 33.98 11.34
N LEU A 8 -34.36 32.90 12.10
CA LEU A 8 -33.24 31.97 12.34
C LEU A 8 -33.07 31.09 11.11
N VAL A 9 -32.04 31.38 10.28
CA VAL A 9 -31.63 30.48 9.20
C VAL A 9 -30.74 29.42 9.82
N ALA A 10 -31.27 28.21 9.94
CA ALA A 10 -30.52 27.06 10.37
C ALA A 10 -29.54 26.67 9.24
N PHE A 11 -28.27 26.96 9.44
CA PHE A 11 -27.17 26.46 8.58
C PHE A 11 -26.88 25.02 9.01
N ALA A 12 -27.47 24.05 8.31
CA ALA A 12 -27.08 22.64 8.45
C ALA A 12 -25.71 22.47 7.81
N ALA A 13 -24.65 22.57 8.61
CA ALA A 13 -23.31 22.13 8.22
C ALA A 13 -23.35 20.61 8.13
N ALA A 14 -23.42 20.08 6.90
CA ALA A 14 -23.17 18.68 6.64
C ALA A 14 -21.68 18.41 6.94
N LEU A 15 -21.41 17.93 8.14
CA LEU A 15 -20.12 17.35 8.49
C LEU A 15 -20.02 16.03 7.73
N SER A 16 -19.37 16.07 6.56
CA SER A 16 -18.92 14.86 5.86
C SER A 16 -17.87 14.23 6.74
N ILE A 17 -18.27 13.31 7.60
CA ILE A 17 -17.37 12.41 8.30
C ILE A 17 -16.79 11.53 7.19
N LEU A 18 -15.55 11.83 6.76
CA LEU A 18 -14.74 10.86 6.06
C LEU A 18 -14.52 9.69 7.03
N SER A 19 -15.42 8.72 6.97
CA SER A 19 -15.15 7.41 7.54
C SER A 19 -13.89 6.89 6.88
N PRO A 20 -12.88 6.41 7.64
CA PRO A 20 -11.81 5.63 7.05
C PRO A 20 -12.51 4.51 6.29
N ALA A 21 -12.25 4.42 4.98
CA ALA A 21 -12.85 3.40 4.13
C ALA A 21 -12.61 2.06 4.82
N ALA A 22 -13.66 1.51 5.43
CA ALA A 22 -13.61 0.17 5.95
C ALA A 22 -13.24 -0.69 4.75
N HIS A 23 -12.04 -1.28 4.76
CA HIS A 23 -11.61 -2.22 3.75
C HIS A 23 -12.56 -3.40 3.88
N ALA A 24 -13.68 -3.34 3.14
CA ALA A 24 -14.63 -4.42 3.06
C ALA A 24 -13.83 -5.64 2.60
N ARG A 25 -13.62 -6.59 3.50
CA ARG A 25 -13.05 -7.88 3.19
C ARG A 25 -13.97 -8.47 2.12
N ALA A 26 -13.50 -8.56 0.87
CA ALA A 26 -14.27 -9.18 -0.19
C ALA A 26 -14.41 -10.67 0.17
N GLU A 27 -15.54 -11.04 0.75
CA GLU A 27 -15.89 -12.42 1.03
C GLU A 27 -16.38 -13.03 -0.28
N GLY A 28 -15.59 -13.91 -0.87
CA GLY A 28 -15.94 -14.61 -2.11
C GLY A 28 -14.85 -15.57 -2.56
N GLU A 29 -15.25 -16.59 -3.26
CA GLU A 29 -14.33 -17.45 -3.98
C GLU A 29 -13.82 -16.71 -5.22
N ALA A 30 -12.49 -16.68 -5.40
CA ALA A 30 -11.88 -15.97 -6.50
C ALA A 30 -12.07 -16.74 -7.81
N ALA A 31 -12.62 -16.07 -8.82
CA ALA A 31 -12.76 -16.65 -10.15
C ALA A 31 -11.42 -16.66 -10.91
N PRO A 32 -11.19 -17.58 -11.86
CA PRO A 32 -10.04 -17.53 -12.75
C PRO A 32 -9.99 -16.23 -13.56
N LEU A 33 -8.79 -15.86 -14.02
CA LEU A 33 -8.60 -14.69 -14.89
C LEU A 33 -9.32 -14.90 -16.24
N ASP A 34 -10.20 -13.99 -16.58
CA ASP A 34 -10.80 -13.87 -17.91
C ASP A 34 -9.91 -13.02 -18.85
N ALA A 35 -10.38 -12.77 -20.08
CA ALA A 35 -9.64 -11.99 -21.07
C ALA A 35 -9.39 -10.53 -20.61
N LYS A 36 -10.40 -9.88 -19.97
CA LYS A 36 -10.31 -8.49 -19.49
C LYS A 36 -9.30 -8.38 -18.35
N THR A 37 -9.40 -9.22 -17.35
CA THR A 37 -8.53 -9.22 -16.17
C THR A 37 -7.11 -9.67 -16.51
N THR A 38 -6.95 -10.60 -17.48
CA THR A 38 -5.64 -10.94 -18.05
C THR A 38 -5.00 -9.76 -18.76
N ALA A 39 -5.76 -8.96 -19.52
CA ALA A 39 -5.24 -7.76 -20.18
C ALA A 39 -4.82 -6.70 -19.15
N LEU A 40 -5.61 -6.48 -18.10
CA LEU A 40 -5.27 -5.57 -17.00
C LEU A 40 -4.00 -6.04 -16.28
N TYR A 41 -3.89 -7.32 -15.96
CA TYR A 41 -2.69 -7.89 -15.33
C TYR A 41 -1.44 -7.68 -16.20
N LYS A 42 -1.52 -7.90 -17.52
CA LYS A 42 -0.39 -7.62 -18.43
C LYS A 42 0.01 -6.15 -18.42
N ARG A 43 -0.95 -5.22 -18.37
CA ARG A 43 -0.67 -3.77 -18.26
C ARG A 43 0.00 -3.45 -16.92
N LEU A 44 -0.46 -4.03 -15.81
CA LEU A 44 0.14 -3.88 -14.49
C LEU A 44 1.61 -4.38 -14.49
N VAL A 45 1.89 -5.54 -15.07
CA VAL A 45 3.27 -6.08 -15.19
C VAL A 45 4.16 -5.17 -16.05
N ALA A 46 3.60 -4.56 -17.09
CA ALA A 46 4.33 -3.65 -17.97
C ALA A 46 4.46 -2.23 -17.41
N LEU A 47 3.75 -1.90 -16.33
CA LEU A 47 3.80 -0.58 -15.72
C LEU A 47 5.23 -0.23 -15.32
N ASN A 48 5.67 0.97 -15.68
CA ASN A 48 7.02 1.46 -15.37
C ASN A 48 8.16 0.58 -15.95
N ALA A 49 7.92 -0.11 -17.08
CA ALA A 49 8.91 -1.03 -17.67
C ALA A 49 10.25 -0.35 -18.02
N SER A 50 10.27 0.94 -18.31
CA SER A 50 11.47 1.74 -18.60
C SER A 50 12.33 2.07 -17.39
N ILE A 51 11.79 1.94 -16.16
CA ILE A 51 12.52 2.23 -14.94
C ILE A 51 13.44 1.05 -14.62
N LYS A 52 14.74 1.30 -14.61
CA LYS A 52 15.78 0.32 -14.22
C LYS A 52 16.13 0.44 -12.74
N SER A 53 16.07 1.66 -12.21
CA SER A 53 16.35 1.97 -10.81
C SER A 53 15.70 3.28 -10.41
N TYR A 54 15.47 3.47 -9.13
CA TYR A 54 15.17 4.78 -8.57
C TYR A 54 15.69 4.92 -7.13
N LYS A 55 15.87 6.16 -6.74
CA LYS A 55 16.03 6.59 -5.35
C LYS A 55 14.96 7.65 -5.07
N ALA A 56 14.35 7.61 -3.87
CA ALA A 56 13.47 8.66 -3.40
C ALA A 56 13.67 8.88 -1.89
N ASP A 57 13.31 10.06 -1.40
CA ASP A 57 13.21 10.31 0.02
C ASP A 57 11.90 9.69 0.54
N VAL A 58 11.91 9.16 1.75
CA VAL A 58 10.74 8.64 2.44
C VAL A 58 10.64 9.21 3.84
N HIS A 59 9.45 9.65 4.20
CA HIS A 59 9.07 10.01 5.55
C HIS A 59 7.99 9.04 6.02
N LEU A 60 8.23 8.39 7.16
CA LEU A 60 7.37 7.36 7.73
C LEU A 60 6.90 7.78 9.10
N ASP A 61 5.58 7.93 9.28
CA ASP A 61 4.93 8.08 10.57
C ASP A 61 4.29 6.76 10.98
N VAL A 62 4.54 6.32 12.20
CA VAL A 62 3.93 5.12 12.78
C VAL A 62 3.20 5.51 14.06
N ALA A 63 1.92 5.17 14.18
CA ALA A 63 1.14 5.36 15.40
C ALA A 63 0.73 4.00 15.96
N LEU A 64 1.39 3.55 17.04
CA LEU A 64 0.97 2.35 17.76
C LEU A 64 -0.32 2.61 18.53
N LYS A 65 -1.35 1.80 18.26
CA LYS A 65 -2.65 1.84 18.93
C LYS A 65 -2.73 0.91 20.14
N THR A 66 -1.66 0.16 20.41
CA THR A 66 -1.49 -0.70 21.58
C THR A 66 -0.28 -0.27 22.37
N PHE A 67 -0.17 -0.73 23.64
CA PHE A 67 1.01 -0.44 24.47
C PHE A 67 2.31 -0.77 23.71
N PRO A 68 3.30 0.11 23.67
CA PRO A 68 3.52 1.30 24.52
C PRO A 68 2.93 2.63 23.98
N TYR A 69 2.01 2.64 23.00
CA TYR A 69 1.34 3.84 22.47
C TYR A 69 2.30 4.94 21.98
N ILE A 70 3.35 4.53 21.30
CA ILE A 70 4.35 5.46 20.75
C ILE A 70 4.04 5.82 19.30
N SER A 71 4.50 6.99 18.87
CA SER A 71 4.32 7.49 17.51
C SER A 71 5.64 8.00 16.94
N PRO A 72 6.59 7.11 16.58
CA PRO A 72 7.83 7.52 15.96
C PRO A 72 7.63 8.00 14.53
N SER A 73 8.40 9.03 14.15
CA SER A 73 8.59 9.46 12.76
C SER A 73 10.00 9.12 12.31
N LEU A 74 10.17 8.63 11.10
CA LEU A 74 11.44 8.18 10.55
C LEU A 74 11.64 8.80 9.16
N ASP A 75 12.82 9.42 8.96
CA ASP A 75 13.25 9.88 7.65
C ASP A 75 14.29 8.91 7.07
N GLY A 76 14.27 8.77 5.75
CA GLY A 76 15.18 7.87 5.07
C GLY A 76 15.08 7.94 3.56
N ASN A 77 15.63 6.91 2.92
CA ASN A 77 15.63 6.79 1.47
C ASN A 77 15.15 5.39 1.06
N VAL A 78 14.28 5.35 0.06
CA VAL A 78 13.94 4.13 -0.65
C VAL A 78 14.83 3.98 -1.88
N TYR A 79 15.28 2.76 -2.13
CA TYR A 79 16.10 2.38 -3.27
C TYR A 79 15.47 1.21 -3.98
N TYR A 80 15.36 1.31 -5.30
CA TYR A 80 14.89 0.22 -6.16
C TYR A 80 15.89 -0.02 -7.30
N LYS A 81 16.13 -1.28 -7.62
CA LYS A 81 16.93 -1.69 -8.78
C LYS A 81 16.36 -2.99 -9.36
N LYS A 82 16.05 -2.98 -10.65
CA LYS A 82 15.58 -4.21 -11.35
C LYS A 82 16.55 -5.37 -11.16
N PRO A 83 16.03 -6.60 -11.16
CA PRO A 83 14.63 -6.96 -11.41
C PRO A 83 13.70 -6.83 -10.18
N ASP A 84 14.22 -6.95 -8.96
CA ASP A 84 13.40 -7.12 -7.74
C ASP A 84 14.10 -6.64 -6.45
N LYS A 85 15.16 -5.83 -6.57
CA LYS A 85 15.85 -5.28 -5.40
C LYS A 85 15.15 -4.01 -4.95
N GLU A 86 14.62 -4.03 -3.73
CA GLU A 86 14.07 -2.85 -3.08
C GLU A 86 14.44 -2.85 -1.61
N THR A 87 14.80 -1.68 -1.09
CA THR A 87 15.09 -1.50 0.33
C THR A 87 14.82 -0.06 0.76
N VAL A 88 14.49 0.09 2.05
CA VAL A 88 14.41 1.40 2.72
C VAL A 88 15.54 1.49 3.73
N VAL A 89 16.28 2.58 3.69
CA VAL A 89 17.35 2.89 4.63
C VAL A 89 16.94 4.14 5.39
N PHE A 90 16.66 4.00 6.68
CA PHE A 90 16.33 5.11 7.56
C PHE A 90 17.61 5.71 8.15
N ASP A 91 17.64 7.04 8.29
CA ASP A 91 18.78 7.81 8.82
C ASP A 91 19.04 7.47 10.28
N THR A 92 17.96 7.35 11.06
CA THR A 92 18.01 6.95 12.47
C THR A 92 16.83 6.05 12.78
N VAL A 93 17.09 4.90 13.39
CA VAL A 93 16.02 3.98 13.84
C VAL A 93 16.09 3.90 15.35
N PRO A 94 15.08 4.41 16.08
CA PRO A 94 15.00 4.21 17.52
C PRO A 94 15.05 2.72 17.88
N ALA A 95 15.72 2.37 18.96
CA ALA A 95 15.90 0.95 19.37
C ALA A 95 14.57 0.19 19.40
N LEU A 96 13.51 0.84 19.88
CA LEU A 96 12.16 0.28 19.91
C LEU A 96 11.57 0.07 18.51
N ALA A 97 11.86 0.95 17.56
CA ALA A 97 11.37 0.86 16.18
C ALA A 97 12.08 -0.24 15.38
N SER A 98 13.26 -0.70 15.82
CA SER A 98 13.98 -1.81 15.16
C SER A 98 13.18 -3.12 15.17
N GLN A 99 12.29 -3.31 16.14
CA GLN A 99 11.40 -4.48 16.23
C GLN A 99 10.38 -4.51 15.09
N PHE A 100 10.01 -3.34 14.53
CA PHE A 100 9.02 -3.23 13.46
C PHE A 100 9.59 -3.50 12.06
N LYS A 101 10.91 -3.56 11.88
CA LYS A 101 11.53 -3.93 10.58
C LYS A 101 11.03 -5.25 10.02
N LYS A 102 10.55 -6.16 10.88
CA LYS A 102 10.08 -7.51 10.50
C LYS A 102 8.58 -7.57 10.16
N VAL A 103 7.86 -6.47 10.36
CA VAL A 103 6.39 -6.45 10.28
C VAL A 103 5.87 -6.06 8.89
N TYR A 104 6.68 -5.38 8.09
CA TYR A 104 6.27 -5.01 6.73
C TYR A 104 6.29 -6.23 5.82
N PRO A 105 5.12 -6.66 5.32
CA PRO A 105 5.08 -7.73 4.35
C PRO A 105 5.76 -7.26 3.07
N LYS A 106 6.69 -8.07 2.57
CA LYS A 106 7.29 -7.81 1.26
C LYS A 106 6.24 -8.02 0.19
N VAL A 107 6.05 -7.03 -0.67
CA VAL A 107 5.20 -7.14 -1.85
C VAL A 107 6.03 -7.72 -2.98
N ASP A 108 5.65 -8.90 -3.47
CA ASP A 108 6.28 -9.45 -4.67
C ASP A 108 5.87 -8.65 -5.91
N PRO A 109 6.81 -8.35 -6.83
CA PRO A 109 6.47 -7.59 -8.04
C PRO A 109 5.46 -8.35 -8.90
N PRO A 110 4.51 -7.65 -9.56
CA PRO A 110 3.43 -8.28 -10.31
C PRO A 110 3.89 -9.34 -11.32
N GLY A 111 5.04 -9.16 -11.96
CA GLY A 111 5.60 -10.14 -12.89
C GLY A 111 5.94 -11.50 -12.27
N ARG A 112 5.98 -11.62 -10.95
CA ARG A 112 6.21 -12.89 -10.23
C ARG A 112 4.95 -13.54 -9.68
N TRP A 113 3.80 -12.86 -9.71
CA TRP A 113 2.60 -13.35 -9.06
C TRP A 113 2.19 -14.75 -9.53
N LEU A 114 2.09 -14.98 -10.84
CA LEU A 114 1.69 -16.30 -11.36
C LEU A 114 2.66 -17.43 -10.98
N ALA A 115 3.92 -17.12 -10.69
CA ALA A 115 4.88 -18.11 -10.24
C ALA A 115 4.74 -18.43 -8.73
N LEU A 116 4.37 -17.42 -7.92
CA LEU A 116 4.38 -17.51 -6.46
C LEU A 116 3.00 -17.77 -5.86
N TYR A 117 1.93 -17.39 -6.57
CA TYR A 117 0.55 -17.40 -6.09
C TYR A 117 -0.39 -18.08 -7.08
N ASP A 118 -1.45 -18.66 -6.56
CA ASP A 118 -2.65 -18.90 -7.32
C ASP A 118 -3.41 -17.59 -7.39
N VAL A 119 -3.60 -17.09 -8.62
CA VAL A 119 -4.14 -15.75 -8.88
C VAL A 119 -5.56 -15.87 -9.39
N GLY A 120 -6.49 -15.27 -8.70
CA GLY A 120 -7.89 -15.16 -9.11
C GLY A 120 -8.41 -13.74 -9.01
N VAL A 121 -9.67 -13.53 -9.34
CA VAL A 121 -10.38 -12.25 -9.32
C VAL A 121 -11.60 -12.35 -8.43
N LEU A 122 -11.77 -11.42 -7.50
CA LEU A 122 -12.95 -11.31 -6.65
C LEU A 122 -14.07 -10.50 -7.32
N GLY A 123 -13.71 -9.58 -8.21
CA GLY A 123 -14.66 -8.71 -8.90
C GLY A 123 -14.04 -7.36 -9.28
N SER A 124 -14.90 -6.48 -9.80
CA SER A 124 -14.55 -5.10 -10.12
C SER A 124 -15.57 -4.16 -9.47
N GLU A 125 -15.08 -3.12 -8.82
CA GLU A 125 -15.87 -2.09 -8.16
C GLU A 125 -15.18 -0.73 -8.29
N ASP A 126 -15.95 0.33 -8.51
CA ASP A 126 -15.45 1.72 -8.62
C ASP A 126 -14.25 1.88 -9.56
N GLY A 127 -14.29 1.23 -10.73
CA GLY A 127 -13.23 1.30 -11.73
C GLY A 127 -11.92 0.63 -11.31
N ALA A 128 -11.96 -0.26 -10.33
CA ALA A 128 -10.84 -1.09 -9.92
C ALA A 128 -11.21 -2.56 -9.90
N THR A 129 -10.28 -3.42 -10.28
CA THR A 129 -10.39 -4.88 -10.19
C THR A 129 -9.63 -5.37 -8.98
N VAL A 130 -10.23 -6.28 -8.22
CA VAL A 130 -9.60 -6.91 -7.05
C VAL A 130 -9.06 -8.28 -7.43
N PHE A 131 -7.74 -8.43 -7.43
CA PHE A 131 -7.05 -9.70 -7.58
C PHE A 131 -6.81 -10.33 -6.21
N ARG A 132 -7.13 -11.62 -6.06
CA ARG A 132 -6.75 -12.43 -4.91
C ARG A 132 -5.55 -13.30 -5.24
N LEU A 133 -4.54 -13.23 -4.38
CA LEU A 133 -3.28 -13.93 -4.49
C LEU A 133 -3.16 -14.90 -3.31
N VAL A 134 -3.28 -16.20 -3.56
CA VAL A 134 -3.11 -17.23 -2.54
C VAL A 134 -1.71 -17.82 -2.67
N PRO A 135 -0.85 -17.73 -1.64
CA PRO A 135 0.52 -18.24 -1.73
C PRO A 135 0.56 -19.74 -2.03
N LYS A 136 1.32 -20.15 -3.06
CA LYS A 136 1.55 -21.58 -3.37
C LYS A 136 2.38 -22.29 -2.30
N LYS A 137 3.24 -21.54 -1.60
CA LYS A 137 3.99 -22.06 -0.46
C LYS A 137 3.26 -21.80 0.83
N ASN A 138 3.19 -22.82 1.69
CA ASN A 138 2.60 -22.66 3.00
C ASN A 138 3.41 -21.65 3.84
N GLY A 139 2.73 -20.72 4.49
CA GLY A 139 3.29 -19.66 5.31
C GLY A 139 2.24 -19.05 6.22
N ARG A 140 2.55 -17.92 6.86
CA ARG A 140 1.61 -17.19 7.72
C ARG A 140 0.50 -16.49 6.94
N VAL A 141 0.80 -15.99 5.74
CA VAL A 141 -0.17 -15.30 4.88
C VAL A 141 -1.18 -16.33 4.36
N GLU A 142 -2.44 -16.04 4.55
CA GLU A 142 -3.55 -16.81 4.00
C GLU A 142 -3.80 -16.40 2.54
N HIS A 143 -3.98 -15.11 2.32
CA HIS A 143 -4.10 -14.49 0.99
C HIS A 143 -3.71 -13.01 1.03
N LEU A 144 -3.52 -12.45 -0.15
CA LEU A 144 -3.33 -11.03 -0.41
C LEU A 144 -4.34 -10.58 -1.46
N ASP A 145 -5.17 -9.61 -1.11
CA ASP A 145 -6.04 -8.94 -2.06
C ASP A 145 -5.38 -7.67 -2.57
N VAL A 146 -5.37 -7.49 -3.90
CA VAL A 146 -4.74 -6.36 -4.57
C VAL A 146 -5.76 -5.64 -5.43
N ARG A 147 -6.06 -4.39 -5.09
CA ARG A 147 -6.97 -3.54 -5.84
C ARG A 147 -6.21 -2.76 -6.91
N VAL A 148 -6.51 -3.03 -8.17
CA VAL A 148 -5.83 -2.43 -9.33
C VAL A 148 -6.79 -1.51 -10.09
N ASP A 149 -6.39 -0.27 -10.29
CA ASP A 149 -7.12 0.71 -11.11
C ASP A 149 -7.18 0.28 -12.57
N GLU A 150 -8.38 0.18 -13.14
CA GLU A 150 -8.57 -0.30 -14.51
C GLU A 150 -8.08 0.70 -15.57
N ALA A 151 -8.08 2.00 -15.29
CA ALA A 151 -7.65 3.03 -16.23
C ALA A 151 -6.12 3.11 -16.32
N THR A 152 -5.44 3.16 -15.18
CA THR A 152 -3.99 3.39 -15.11
C THR A 152 -3.17 2.12 -14.94
N ALA A 153 -3.79 1.01 -14.55
CA ALA A 153 -3.16 -0.23 -14.10
C ALA A 153 -2.22 -0.03 -12.90
N THR A 154 -2.48 0.98 -12.05
CA THR A 154 -1.77 1.17 -10.80
C THR A 154 -2.45 0.41 -9.66
N ILE A 155 -1.69 0.00 -8.65
CA ILE A 155 -2.23 -0.68 -7.48
C ILE A 155 -2.72 0.37 -6.48
N LYS A 156 -4.03 0.43 -6.24
CA LYS A 156 -4.64 1.36 -5.27
C LYS A 156 -4.53 0.89 -3.83
N ALA A 157 -4.61 -0.43 -3.62
CA ALA A 157 -4.58 -0.99 -2.27
C ALA A 157 -4.03 -2.40 -2.25
N TYR A 158 -3.49 -2.77 -1.08
CA TYR A 158 -3.14 -4.13 -0.69
C TYR A 158 -3.85 -4.48 0.61
N ALA A 159 -4.29 -5.72 0.75
CA ALA A 159 -4.84 -6.24 1.99
C ALA A 159 -4.36 -7.67 2.23
N TRP A 160 -3.45 -7.88 3.18
CA TRP A 160 -3.00 -9.19 3.62
C TRP A 160 -3.92 -9.73 4.70
N SER A 161 -4.32 -10.97 4.54
CA SER A 161 -4.95 -11.76 5.59
C SER A 161 -3.98 -12.83 6.07
N TYR A 162 -3.90 -12.98 7.38
CA TYR A 162 -3.01 -13.93 8.03
C TYR A 162 -3.80 -15.03 8.71
N LYS A 163 -3.27 -16.26 8.72
CA LYS A 163 -3.90 -17.45 9.33
C LYS A 163 -4.17 -17.32 10.82
N ASP A 164 -3.44 -16.45 11.51
CA ASP A 164 -3.61 -16.13 12.94
C ASP A 164 -4.64 -15.02 13.20
N GLY A 165 -5.41 -14.63 12.18
CA GLY A 165 -6.44 -13.60 12.27
C GLY A 165 -5.92 -12.16 12.12
N GLY A 166 -4.61 -11.96 11.93
CA GLY A 166 -4.04 -10.65 11.67
C GLY A 166 -4.39 -10.14 10.28
N THR A 167 -4.42 -8.81 10.12
CA THR A 167 -4.57 -8.14 8.84
C THR A 167 -3.56 -6.99 8.70
N VAL A 168 -3.11 -6.75 7.47
CA VAL A 168 -2.32 -5.57 7.11
C VAL A 168 -2.91 -5.02 5.83
N ALA A 169 -3.28 -3.76 5.82
CA ALA A 169 -3.83 -3.10 4.64
C ALA A 169 -3.08 -1.81 4.35
N PHE A 170 -2.90 -1.51 3.05
CA PHE A 170 -2.32 -0.26 2.58
C PHE A 170 -3.16 0.29 1.44
N ASP A 171 -3.54 1.56 1.54
CA ASP A 171 -3.96 2.37 0.42
C ASP A 171 -2.78 3.18 -0.11
N GLN A 172 -2.73 3.40 -1.42
CA GLN A 172 -1.66 4.20 -2.00
C GLN A 172 -2.13 5.11 -3.11
N SER A 173 -1.50 6.28 -3.19
CA SER A 173 -1.63 7.24 -4.27
C SER A 173 -0.32 7.38 -5.03
N TYR A 174 -0.42 7.92 -6.25
CA TYR A 174 0.68 7.99 -7.19
C TYR A 174 0.90 9.42 -7.68
N THR A 175 2.16 9.73 -7.93
CA THR A 175 2.59 10.91 -8.70
C THR A 175 3.21 10.46 -10.02
N SER A 176 3.19 11.34 -11.01
CA SER A 176 3.85 11.10 -12.30
C SER A 176 5.22 11.77 -12.33
N VAL A 177 6.26 10.98 -12.56
CA VAL A 177 7.64 11.46 -12.68
C VAL A 177 8.24 10.90 -13.97
N GLY A 178 8.55 11.77 -14.94
CA GLY A 178 9.12 11.35 -16.21
C GLY A 178 8.22 10.37 -16.99
N GLY A 179 6.89 10.48 -16.83
CA GLY A 179 5.91 9.60 -17.47
C GLY A 179 5.69 8.27 -16.75
N ALA A 180 6.38 8.03 -15.62
CA ALA A 180 6.18 6.87 -14.78
C ALA A 180 5.23 7.17 -13.62
N PHE A 181 4.40 6.19 -13.23
CA PHE A 181 3.56 6.26 -12.03
C PHE A 181 4.35 5.73 -10.83
N LEU A 182 4.68 6.60 -9.88
CA LEU A 182 5.41 6.25 -8.67
C LEU A 182 4.57 6.55 -7.43
N VAL A 183 4.71 5.75 -6.40
CA VAL A 183 3.97 5.92 -5.15
C VAL A 183 4.33 7.26 -4.52
N GLU A 184 3.34 8.09 -4.24
CA GLU A 184 3.51 9.37 -3.54
C GLU A 184 3.23 9.22 -2.05
N LYS A 185 2.19 8.45 -1.73
CA LYS A 185 1.75 8.25 -0.35
C LYS A 185 1.20 6.84 -0.16
N GLN A 186 1.47 6.26 1.00
CA GLN A 186 0.80 5.06 1.48
C GLN A 186 0.21 5.33 2.87
N ILE A 187 -1.01 4.84 3.10
CA ILE A 187 -1.65 4.83 4.41
C ILE A 187 -1.90 3.37 4.75
N GLY A 188 -1.35 2.93 5.86
CA GLY A 188 -1.39 1.54 6.29
C GLY A 188 -2.12 1.36 7.61
N HIS A 189 -2.81 0.24 7.72
CA HIS A 189 -3.45 -0.24 8.94
C HIS A 189 -2.96 -1.64 9.23
N VAL A 190 -2.43 -1.82 10.42
CA VAL A 190 -1.93 -3.11 10.92
C VAL A 190 -2.81 -3.50 12.09
N ASP A 191 -3.45 -4.65 12.00
CA ASP A 191 -4.33 -5.18 13.05
C ASP A 191 -4.00 -6.65 13.31
N PHE A 192 -3.24 -6.90 14.37
CA PHE A 192 -2.98 -8.23 14.90
C PHE A 192 -3.55 -8.35 16.32
N PRO A 193 -3.85 -9.56 16.80
CA PRO A 193 -4.32 -9.74 18.18
C PRO A 193 -3.39 -9.14 19.23
N SER A 194 -2.08 -9.10 18.97
CA SER A 194 -1.06 -8.62 19.91
C SER A 194 -0.69 -7.15 19.73
N TYR A 195 -0.95 -6.54 18.56
CA TYR A 195 -0.62 -5.14 18.32
C TYR A 195 -1.42 -4.55 17.14
N LYS A 196 -1.67 -3.23 17.23
CA LYS A 196 -2.32 -2.45 16.18
C LYS A 196 -1.51 -1.20 15.91
N ALA A 197 -1.41 -0.79 14.64
CA ALA A 197 -0.73 0.43 14.25
C ALA A 197 -1.36 1.05 13.01
N ASP A 198 -1.33 2.38 12.96
CA ASP A 198 -1.49 3.13 11.70
C ASP A 198 -0.13 3.58 11.22
N VAL A 199 0.04 3.58 9.90
CA VAL A 199 1.29 3.93 9.24
C VAL A 199 1.00 4.89 8.10
N THR A 200 1.75 5.98 8.00
CA THR A 200 1.72 6.87 6.85
C THR A 200 3.12 6.99 6.29
N SER A 201 3.29 6.67 5.00
CA SER A 201 4.55 6.85 4.28
C SER A 201 4.36 7.88 3.18
N ASN A 202 5.24 8.88 3.12
CA ASN A 202 5.26 9.89 2.08
C ASN A 202 6.58 9.79 1.31
N PHE A 203 6.49 9.68 -0.02
CA PHE A 203 7.64 9.53 -0.91
C PHE A 203 7.80 10.78 -1.77
N LYS A 204 9.03 11.30 -1.88
CA LYS A 204 9.34 12.54 -2.60
C LYS A 204 10.69 12.46 -3.30
N ASN A 205 10.97 13.46 -4.16
CA ASN A 205 12.28 13.67 -4.75
C ASN A 205 12.82 12.46 -5.53
N TYR A 206 11.94 11.79 -6.29
CA TYR A 206 12.31 10.65 -7.11
C TYR A 206 13.41 10.99 -8.12
N LYS A 207 14.47 10.19 -8.12
CA LYS A 207 15.56 10.21 -9.12
C LYS A 207 15.55 8.89 -9.86
N LEU A 208 15.16 8.92 -11.13
CA LEU A 208 15.00 7.71 -11.96
C LEU A 208 16.30 7.33 -12.67
N ASN A 209 16.46 6.03 -12.90
CA ASN A 209 17.56 5.45 -13.66
C ASN A 209 18.95 5.90 -13.19
N VAL A 210 19.11 6.09 -11.88
CA VAL A 210 20.38 6.46 -11.24
C VAL A 210 21.21 5.21 -10.92
N ALA A 211 22.53 5.39 -10.86
CA ALA A 211 23.43 4.32 -10.41
C ALA A 211 23.22 4.09 -8.90
N ILE A 212 22.95 2.84 -8.51
CA ILE A 212 22.80 2.42 -7.12
C ILE A 212 23.80 1.33 -6.83
N ASN A 213 24.60 1.51 -5.77
CA ASN A 213 25.56 0.52 -5.32
C ASN A 213 24.81 -0.68 -4.72
N ASP A 214 25.17 -1.89 -5.14
CA ASP A 214 24.52 -3.12 -4.66
C ASP A 214 24.71 -3.35 -3.15
N LYS A 215 25.70 -2.73 -2.52
CA LYS A 215 25.89 -2.77 -1.05
C LYS A 215 24.70 -2.18 -0.28
N VAL A 216 23.89 -1.31 -0.91
CA VAL A 216 22.68 -0.74 -0.28
C VAL A 216 21.64 -1.83 0.00
N PHE A 217 21.62 -2.89 -0.82
CA PHE A 217 20.66 -3.99 -0.72
C PHE A 217 21.18 -5.18 0.09
N ALA A 218 22.42 -5.13 0.56
CA ALA A 218 22.98 -6.18 1.43
C ALA A 218 22.35 -6.07 2.83
N ASP A 219 21.81 -7.17 3.33
CA ASP A 219 21.31 -7.26 4.70
C ASP A 219 22.44 -6.92 5.69
N LYS A 220 22.17 -6.00 6.62
CA LYS A 220 23.03 -5.66 7.75
C LYS A 220 22.58 -6.41 8.97
#